data_0ec2d3a440191b2f213588b67e08b264
#
_entry.id   0ec2d3a440191b2f213588b67e08b264
#
_cell.length_a   1.000
_cell.length_b   1.000
_cell.length_c   1.000
_cell.angle_alpha   90.00
_cell.angle_beta   90.00
_cell.angle_gamma   90.00
#
_symmetry.space_group_name_H-M   'P 1'
#
loop_
_entity.id
_entity.type
_entity.pdbx_description
1 polymer ?
#
loop_
_entity_poly.entity_id
_entity_poly.type
_entity_poly.pdbx_seq_one_letter_code
_entity_poly.pdbx_strand_id
1 'polypeptide(L)'
;MTTTANFPPGSIKAKLLDRLQRSRSDPCYFNEKVLCRSPYWRAQREWALALVDHRIVAVETGNMLGKGFLIGGLVPWFLWTRKHSLVYICGAGQTQIGSVLFKEIRRAVHNCPFWKAGLLQMTISPGIKSSPATATIRPGWGALGFSTSTIERASGHHSRHMLVIVDEASGVADESWQAIDSLGFSKMLVAGNPIRSDGKFAALCDQGDRDVLEQRPPHLACRHFNVPSTASPHADLDRSPWGMADKTWLESVAREPGKNSPWYRSHVQAIRPKLSHETLIQPQWLDLALGPETAAAASRLRGGAPTGTVVLGCDVGEGVGKARSVIVVRDEVGVLEIFASQFESKTQTADMICGLANKYRVPVEGIVFDGSGNTGRDIMKALERRYPFGLIPYFGSKPGGKFYVNARTACAAALARRLDPQTDRGVTRKPFHIPNGPHVQALFKELGELRYRLKAEKSELETKQDLMLRLGRSPDFADAMCMTFRAEATYGV
;
A
#
# COMPACT_ATOMS: atom_id res chain seq x y z
N MET A 1 -27.88 41.01 -9.95
CA MET A 1 -27.87 41.42 -11.35
C MET A 1 -26.43 41.48 -11.82
N THR A 2 -26.00 40.54 -12.63
CA THR A 2 -24.64 40.44 -13.16
C THR A 2 -24.62 41.21 -14.47
N THR A 3 -23.94 42.36 -14.49
CA THR A 3 -23.58 43.06 -15.72
C THR A 3 -22.83 42.07 -16.63
N THR A 4 -23.51 41.59 -17.65
CA THR A 4 -22.90 40.95 -18.80
C THR A 4 -22.09 42.03 -19.51
N ALA A 5 -20.79 42.06 -19.28
CA ALA A 5 -19.89 42.87 -20.09
C ALA A 5 -20.03 42.39 -21.54
N ASN A 6 -20.64 43.21 -22.40
CA ASN A 6 -20.77 42.97 -23.82
C ASN A 6 -19.38 43.09 -24.47
N PHE A 7 -18.69 41.97 -24.56
CA PHE A 7 -17.47 41.89 -25.39
C PHE A 7 -17.82 41.69 -26.84
N PRO A 8 -17.04 42.23 -27.78
CA PRO A 8 -17.30 42.05 -29.24
C PRO A 8 -17.44 40.55 -29.55
N PRO A 9 -18.45 40.16 -30.34
CA PRO A 9 -18.60 38.77 -30.79
C PRO A 9 -17.30 38.28 -31.45
N GLY A 10 -16.84 37.07 -31.05
CA GLY A 10 -15.60 36.49 -31.57
C GLY A 10 -14.30 36.89 -30.84
N SER A 11 -14.32 37.84 -29.90
CA SER A 11 -13.16 38.17 -29.10
C SER A 11 -12.73 37.00 -28.19
N ILE A 12 -11.43 36.91 -27.85
CA ILE A 12 -10.90 35.88 -26.96
C ILE A 12 -11.64 35.84 -25.62
N LYS A 13 -12.03 37.01 -25.12
CA LYS A 13 -12.82 37.14 -23.86
C LYS A 13 -14.22 36.55 -24.01
N ALA A 14 -14.93 36.82 -25.12
CA ALA A 14 -16.25 36.25 -25.41
C ALA A 14 -16.16 34.72 -25.52
N LYS A 15 -15.16 34.21 -26.26
CA LYS A 15 -14.89 32.76 -26.35
C LYS A 15 -14.60 32.11 -25.02
N LEU A 16 -13.83 32.78 -24.14
CA LEU A 16 -13.56 32.27 -22.81
C LEU A 16 -14.83 32.21 -21.94
N LEU A 17 -15.67 33.25 -21.97
CA LEU A 17 -16.91 33.28 -21.19
C LEU A 17 -17.87 32.17 -21.62
N ASP A 18 -18.06 31.96 -22.94
CA ASP A 18 -18.85 30.83 -23.47
C ASP A 18 -18.29 29.48 -22.99
N ARG A 19 -16.97 29.27 -23.08
CA ARG A 19 -16.33 28.05 -22.61
C ARG A 19 -16.52 27.84 -21.11
N LEU A 20 -16.35 28.86 -20.28
CA LEU A 20 -16.55 28.77 -18.82
C LEU A 20 -18.01 28.46 -18.46
N GLN A 21 -18.98 29.05 -19.20
CA GLN A 21 -20.38 28.75 -18.99
C GLN A 21 -20.72 27.29 -19.30
N ARG A 22 -20.27 26.76 -20.44
CA ARG A 22 -20.43 25.34 -20.80
C ARG A 22 -19.70 24.42 -19.82
N SER A 23 -18.55 24.84 -19.34
CA SER A 23 -17.72 24.07 -18.39
C SER A 23 -18.35 23.92 -17.03
N ARG A 24 -19.34 24.72 -16.65
CA ARG A 24 -19.92 24.70 -15.30
C ARG A 24 -20.48 23.31 -14.92
N SER A 25 -21.10 22.65 -15.91
CA SER A 25 -21.65 21.30 -15.80
C SER A 25 -20.81 20.22 -16.51
N ASP A 26 -19.67 20.59 -17.11
CA ASP A 26 -18.81 19.65 -17.81
C ASP A 26 -17.32 19.90 -17.49
N PRO A 27 -16.77 19.25 -16.46
CA PRO A 27 -15.35 19.34 -16.13
C PRO A 27 -14.44 18.71 -17.20
N CYS A 28 -14.95 17.79 -18.01
CA CYS A 28 -14.19 17.20 -19.12
C CYS A 28 -14.00 18.21 -20.24
N TYR A 29 -15.06 18.91 -20.61
CA TYR A 29 -14.97 20.01 -21.56
C TYR A 29 -14.04 21.12 -21.05
N PHE A 30 -14.07 21.45 -19.76
CA PHE A 30 -13.15 22.40 -19.17
C PHE A 30 -11.70 21.97 -19.32
N ASN A 31 -11.40 20.71 -18.98
CA ASN A 31 -10.04 20.14 -19.08
C ASN A 31 -9.50 20.24 -20.51
N GLU A 32 -10.33 19.95 -21.52
CA GLU A 32 -9.92 19.93 -22.92
C GLU A 32 -9.93 21.34 -23.57
N LYS A 33 -10.95 22.15 -23.33
CA LYS A 33 -11.19 23.40 -24.08
C LYS A 33 -10.75 24.67 -23.34
N VAL A 34 -10.60 24.61 -22.02
CA VAL A 34 -10.09 25.74 -21.21
C VAL A 34 -8.65 25.51 -20.81
N LEU A 35 -8.33 24.35 -20.18
CA LEU A 35 -6.97 24.02 -19.80
C LEU A 35 -6.09 23.53 -20.95
N CYS A 36 -6.70 23.11 -22.07
CA CYS A 36 -6.02 22.52 -23.24
C CYS A 36 -5.14 21.31 -22.87
N ARG A 37 -5.65 20.45 -21.99
CA ARG A 37 -4.99 19.22 -21.56
C ARG A 37 -5.52 18.01 -22.34
N SER A 38 -4.76 16.92 -22.30
CA SER A 38 -5.23 15.64 -22.82
C SER A 38 -6.58 15.26 -22.22
N PRO A 39 -7.48 14.62 -22.96
CA PRO A 39 -8.76 14.17 -22.46
C PRO A 39 -8.60 13.25 -21.24
N TYR A 40 -9.56 13.30 -20.35
CA TYR A 40 -9.68 12.30 -19.29
C TYR A 40 -9.99 10.94 -19.92
N TRP A 41 -9.32 9.89 -19.47
CA TRP A 41 -9.71 8.55 -19.88
C TRP A 41 -11.02 8.14 -19.20
N ARG A 42 -11.60 7.02 -19.64
CA ARG A 42 -12.98 6.63 -19.31
C ARG A 42 -13.31 6.79 -17.81
N ALA A 43 -12.56 6.19 -16.90
CA ALA A 43 -12.88 6.25 -15.48
C ALA A 43 -12.71 7.66 -14.89
N GLN A 44 -11.65 8.39 -15.26
CA GLN A 44 -11.49 9.80 -14.84
C GLN A 44 -12.67 10.66 -15.31
N ARG A 45 -13.16 10.41 -16.53
CA ARG A 45 -14.34 11.10 -17.08
C ARG A 45 -15.59 10.79 -16.26
N GLU A 46 -15.82 9.52 -15.95
CA GLU A 46 -16.94 9.08 -15.10
C GLU A 46 -16.90 9.73 -13.72
N TRP A 47 -15.74 9.79 -13.07
CA TRP A 47 -15.57 10.43 -11.76
C TRP A 47 -15.81 11.95 -11.82
N ALA A 48 -15.27 12.60 -12.82
CA ALA A 48 -15.42 14.04 -13.01
C ALA A 48 -16.88 14.44 -13.25
N LEU A 49 -17.61 13.70 -14.09
CA LEU A 49 -19.02 13.96 -14.35
C LEU A 49 -19.91 13.63 -13.14
N ALA A 50 -19.62 12.52 -12.44
CA ALA A 50 -20.36 12.19 -11.22
C ALA A 50 -20.25 13.30 -10.15
N LEU A 51 -19.10 13.99 -10.06
CA LEU A 51 -18.91 15.10 -9.12
C LEU A 51 -19.80 16.32 -9.44
N VAL A 52 -20.28 16.45 -10.67
CA VAL A 52 -21.25 17.50 -11.03
C VAL A 52 -22.61 17.22 -10.39
N ASP A 53 -23.07 15.98 -10.48
CA ASP A 53 -24.41 15.60 -10.08
C ASP A 53 -24.48 15.24 -8.58
N HIS A 54 -23.54 14.41 -8.10
CA HIS A 54 -23.58 13.87 -6.74
C HIS A 54 -22.91 14.80 -5.73
N ARG A 55 -23.38 14.73 -4.49
CA ARG A 55 -22.78 15.46 -3.37
C ARG A 55 -21.42 14.91 -3.01
N ILE A 56 -21.28 13.58 -3.01
CA ILE A 56 -20.05 12.87 -2.66
C ILE A 56 -19.73 11.88 -3.79
N VAL A 57 -18.47 11.84 -4.18
CA VAL A 57 -17.93 10.82 -5.09
C VAL A 57 -16.82 10.11 -4.35
N ALA A 58 -16.99 8.81 -4.08
CA ALA A 58 -16.02 7.94 -3.43
C ALA A 58 -15.39 7.00 -4.47
N VAL A 59 -14.08 6.94 -4.52
CA VAL A 59 -13.36 6.20 -5.56
C VAL A 59 -12.30 5.28 -4.94
N GLU A 60 -12.59 3.99 -4.89
CA GLU A 60 -11.60 2.97 -4.60
C GLU A 60 -10.80 2.67 -5.86
N THR A 61 -9.49 2.83 -5.80
CA THR A 61 -8.63 2.63 -6.97
C THR A 61 -7.45 1.74 -6.68
N GLY A 62 -7.00 1.05 -7.74
CA GLY A 62 -5.62 0.62 -7.81
C GLY A 62 -4.66 1.81 -7.99
N ASN A 63 -3.36 1.54 -7.96
CA ASN A 63 -2.32 2.53 -8.17
C ASN A 63 -2.19 2.92 -9.66
N MET A 64 -1.56 4.09 -9.91
CA MET A 64 -1.17 4.56 -11.23
C MET A 64 -2.33 4.73 -12.23
N LEU A 65 -3.49 5.20 -11.74
CA LEU A 65 -4.67 5.51 -12.57
C LEU A 65 -4.85 7.01 -12.85
N GLY A 66 -3.86 7.83 -12.48
CA GLY A 66 -3.85 9.26 -12.79
C GLY A 66 -4.77 10.12 -11.92
N LYS A 67 -5.00 9.75 -10.64
CA LYS A 67 -5.77 10.57 -9.67
C LYS A 67 -5.27 12.02 -9.62
N GLY A 68 -3.96 12.21 -9.49
CA GLY A 68 -3.35 13.54 -9.45
C GLY A 68 -3.62 14.38 -10.70
N PHE A 69 -3.59 13.76 -11.90
CA PHE A 69 -3.93 14.43 -13.15
C PHE A 69 -5.38 14.93 -13.15
N LEU A 70 -6.33 14.11 -12.67
CA LEU A 70 -7.73 14.50 -12.51
C LEU A 70 -7.88 15.68 -11.54
N ILE A 71 -7.32 15.56 -10.33
CA ILE A 71 -7.38 16.61 -9.29
C ILE A 71 -6.79 17.92 -9.81
N GLY A 72 -5.66 17.85 -10.54
CA GLY A 72 -5.03 18.99 -11.18
C GLY A 72 -5.94 19.77 -12.15
N GLY A 73 -6.90 19.10 -12.76
CA GLY A 73 -7.92 19.73 -13.61
C GLY A 73 -9.19 20.17 -12.86
N LEU A 74 -9.63 19.39 -11.88
CA LEU A 74 -10.85 19.66 -11.12
C LEU A 74 -10.74 20.90 -10.24
N VAL A 75 -9.57 21.17 -9.66
CA VAL A 75 -9.37 22.35 -8.80
C VAL A 75 -9.55 23.65 -9.57
N PRO A 76 -8.84 23.94 -10.67
CA PRO A 76 -9.09 25.13 -11.46
C PRO A 76 -10.49 25.15 -12.10
N TRP A 77 -11.04 23.99 -12.49
CA TRP A 77 -12.42 23.90 -12.95
C TRP A 77 -13.40 24.46 -11.92
N PHE A 78 -13.34 23.99 -10.67
CA PHE A 78 -14.23 24.39 -9.63
C PHE A 78 -14.10 25.87 -9.30
N LEU A 79 -12.85 26.36 -9.21
CA LEU A 79 -12.55 27.75 -8.86
C LEU A 79 -12.92 28.74 -9.96
N TRP A 80 -12.64 28.46 -11.23
CA TRP A 80 -12.90 29.40 -12.32
C TRP A 80 -14.35 29.40 -12.84
N THR A 81 -15.09 28.33 -12.54
CA THR A 81 -16.52 28.26 -12.91
C THR A 81 -17.47 28.70 -11.80
N ARG A 82 -16.98 28.92 -10.58
CA ARG A 82 -17.78 29.32 -9.40
C ARG A 82 -17.09 30.46 -8.66
N LYS A 83 -17.72 31.63 -8.66
CA LYS A 83 -17.18 32.80 -7.94
C LYS A 83 -17.18 32.55 -6.43
N HIS A 84 -16.16 33.06 -5.74
CA HIS A 84 -16.02 32.97 -4.27
C HIS A 84 -16.05 31.53 -3.74
N SER A 85 -15.59 30.56 -4.55
CA SER A 85 -15.52 29.16 -4.17
C SER A 85 -14.24 28.86 -3.39
N LEU A 86 -14.32 27.83 -2.56
CA LEU A 86 -13.18 27.28 -1.83
C LEU A 86 -12.97 25.80 -2.21
N VAL A 87 -11.73 25.39 -2.29
CA VAL A 87 -11.35 23.98 -2.44
C VAL A 87 -10.42 23.61 -1.30
N TYR A 88 -10.79 22.62 -0.51
CA TYR A 88 -9.91 22.02 0.48
C TYR A 88 -9.35 20.71 -0.04
N ILE A 89 -8.04 20.52 0.06
CA ILE A 89 -7.35 19.31 -0.37
C ILE A 89 -6.69 18.72 0.86
N CYS A 90 -7.15 17.53 1.27
CA CYS A 90 -6.61 16.78 2.38
C CYS A 90 -5.87 15.53 1.85
N GLY A 91 -4.74 15.18 2.47
CA GLY A 91 -3.97 13.98 2.15
C GLY A 91 -3.10 13.55 3.33
N ALA A 92 -2.49 12.36 3.21
CA ALA A 92 -1.74 11.74 4.29
C ALA A 92 -0.54 12.57 4.80
N GLY A 93 0.06 13.41 3.95
CA GLY A 93 1.22 14.22 4.33
C GLY A 93 1.34 15.55 3.60
N GLN A 94 1.80 16.58 4.31
CA GLN A 94 1.97 17.94 3.76
C GLN A 94 2.91 17.97 2.55
N THR A 95 3.98 17.18 2.57
CA THR A 95 4.93 17.09 1.45
C THR A 95 4.26 16.52 0.20
N GLN A 96 3.43 15.49 0.33
CA GLN A 96 2.72 14.88 -0.79
C GLN A 96 1.73 15.86 -1.42
N ILE A 97 0.97 16.56 -0.60
CA ILE A 97 0.02 17.58 -1.07
C ILE A 97 0.76 18.64 -1.90
N GLY A 98 1.81 19.23 -1.36
CA GLY A 98 2.58 20.28 -2.02
C GLY A 98 3.34 19.81 -3.25
N SER A 99 4.07 18.69 -3.14
CA SER A 99 4.97 18.21 -4.19
C SER A 99 4.28 17.40 -5.29
N VAL A 100 3.11 16.80 -5.01
CA VAL A 100 2.37 15.99 -5.98
C VAL A 100 1.12 16.73 -6.46
N LEU A 101 0.15 16.98 -5.59
CA LEU A 101 -1.13 17.52 -6.00
C LEU A 101 -1.04 18.98 -6.47
N PHE A 102 -0.38 19.85 -5.70
CA PHE A 102 -0.23 21.25 -6.12
C PHE A 102 0.75 21.42 -7.29
N LYS A 103 1.67 20.49 -7.51
CA LYS A 103 2.48 20.42 -8.72
C LYS A 103 1.61 20.15 -9.95
N GLU A 104 0.65 19.23 -9.88
CA GLU A 104 -0.28 18.95 -10.97
C GLU A 104 -1.24 20.11 -11.22
N ILE A 105 -1.75 20.77 -10.17
CA ILE A 105 -2.56 21.99 -10.29
C ILE A 105 -1.75 23.08 -11.01
N ARG A 106 -0.51 23.31 -10.60
CA ARG A 106 0.39 24.28 -11.22
C ARG A 106 0.62 23.94 -12.69
N ARG A 107 0.91 22.68 -13.01
CA ARG A 107 1.12 22.23 -14.38
C ARG A 107 -0.10 22.50 -15.27
N ALA A 108 -1.30 22.21 -14.74
CA ALA A 108 -2.55 22.46 -15.44
C ALA A 108 -2.78 23.95 -15.72
N VAL A 109 -2.57 24.80 -14.70
CA VAL A 109 -2.78 26.24 -14.79
C VAL A 109 -1.74 26.93 -15.68
N HIS A 110 -0.45 26.63 -15.48
CA HIS A 110 0.62 27.27 -16.26
C HIS A 110 0.62 26.88 -17.75
N ASN A 111 0.02 25.75 -18.11
CA ASN A 111 -0.15 25.36 -19.51
C ASN A 111 -1.43 25.94 -20.16
N CYS A 112 -2.34 26.52 -19.36
CA CYS A 112 -3.58 27.10 -19.84
C CYS A 112 -3.33 28.38 -20.67
N PRO A 113 -3.75 28.43 -21.95
CA PRO A 113 -3.56 29.60 -22.81
C PRO A 113 -4.21 30.85 -22.26
N PHE A 114 -5.39 30.74 -21.64
CA PHE A 114 -6.12 31.88 -21.08
C PHE A 114 -5.46 32.43 -19.82
N TRP A 115 -4.77 31.61 -19.03
CA TRP A 115 -3.95 32.04 -17.91
C TRP A 115 -2.71 32.78 -18.42
N LYS A 116 -2.02 32.24 -19.42
CA LYS A 116 -0.86 32.89 -20.09
C LYS A 116 -1.21 34.25 -20.70
N ALA A 117 -2.43 34.37 -21.23
CA ALA A 117 -2.93 35.61 -21.77
C ALA A 117 -3.45 36.62 -20.70
N GLY A 118 -3.33 36.31 -19.40
CA GLY A 118 -3.79 37.16 -18.30
C GLY A 118 -5.31 37.26 -18.16
N LEU A 119 -6.06 36.42 -18.88
CA LEU A 119 -7.53 36.39 -18.86
C LEU A 119 -8.09 35.63 -17.67
N LEU A 120 -7.35 34.65 -17.17
CA LEU A 120 -7.61 33.90 -15.95
C LEU A 120 -6.45 34.13 -14.98
N GLN A 121 -6.76 34.30 -13.71
CA GLN A 121 -5.77 34.55 -12.67
C GLN A 121 -5.78 33.43 -11.64
N MET A 122 -4.63 33.00 -11.21
CA MET A 122 -4.41 32.10 -10.08
C MET A 122 -2.92 32.11 -9.71
N THR A 123 -2.63 32.38 -8.44
CA THR A 123 -1.27 32.29 -7.89
C THR A 123 -1.17 31.00 -7.10
N ILE A 124 -0.12 30.20 -7.34
CA ILE A 124 0.05 28.89 -6.73
C ILE A 124 1.34 28.87 -5.93
N SER A 125 1.20 28.58 -4.62
CA SER A 125 2.31 28.29 -3.71
C SER A 125 2.32 26.81 -3.34
N PRO A 126 3.47 26.10 -3.45
CA PRO A 126 3.56 24.71 -3.08
C PRO A 126 3.47 24.48 -1.56
N GLY A 127 3.52 25.56 -0.77
CA GLY A 127 3.61 25.47 0.69
C GLY A 127 5.01 25.08 1.16
N ILE A 128 5.21 25.24 2.46
CA ILE A 128 6.38 24.77 3.23
C ILE A 128 5.87 24.10 4.51
N LYS A 129 6.74 23.51 5.32
CA LYS A 129 6.33 22.84 6.58
C LYS A 129 5.49 23.72 7.51
N SER A 130 5.71 25.03 7.53
CA SER A 130 5.00 26.01 8.37
C SER A 130 3.81 26.68 7.68
N SER A 131 3.60 26.49 6.38
CA SER A 131 2.56 27.15 5.60
C SER A 131 1.87 26.19 4.63
N PRO A 132 0.53 26.16 4.55
CA PRO A 132 -0.16 25.26 3.64
C PRO A 132 0.13 25.58 2.17
N ALA A 133 0.02 24.57 1.30
CA ALA A 133 0.01 24.80 -0.13
C ALA A 133 -1.26 25.53 -0.53
N THR A 134 -1.16 26.51 -1.43
CA THR A 134 -2.31 27.34 -1.84
C THR A 134 -2.39 27.53 -3.34
N ALA A 135 -3.62 27.69 -3.84
CA ALA A 135 -3.89 28.20 -5.19
C ALA A 135 -4.97 29.28 -5.10
N THR A 136 -4.57 30.55 -5.16
CA THR A 136 -5.40 31.69 -4.80
C THR A 136 -5.74 32.54 -6.02
N ILE A 137 -7.03 32.82 -6.21
CA ILE A 137 -7.53 33.79 -7.19
C ILE A 137 -7.65 35.17 -6.52
N ARG A 138 -8.27 35.22 -5.35
CA ARG A 138 -8.43 36.40 -4.47
C ARG A 138 -8.54 35.93 -3.01
N PRO A 139 -8.36 36.80 -2.01
CA PRO A 139 -8.67 36.46 -0.62
C PRO A 139 -10.06 35.84 -0.47
N GLY A 140 -10.17 34.70 0.20
CA GLY A 140 -11.43 33.95 0.35
C GLY A 140 -11.92 33.20 -0.91
N TRP A 141 -11.12 33.16 -1.99
CA TRP A 141 -11.42 32.43 -3.23
C TRP A 141 -10.19 31.69 -3.71
N GLY A 142 -10.11 30.41 -3.46
CA GLY A 142 -8.93 29.61 -3.79
C GLY A 142 -8.97 28.19 -3.26
N ALA A 143 -7.84 27.51 -3.35
CA ALA A 143 -7.62 26.18 -2.80
C ALA A 143 -6.56 26.20 -1.70
N LEU A 144 -6.75 25.36 -0.68
CA LEU A 144 -5.81 25.16 0.43
C LEU A 144 -5.56 23.67 0.64
N GLY A 145 -4.29 23.32 0.84
CA GLY A 145 -3.85 21.96 1.09
C GLY A 145 -3.49 21.73 2.55
N PHE A 146 -4.11 20.75 3.20
CA PHE A 146 -3.90 20.40 4.60
C PHE A 146 -3.48 18.93 4.73
N SER A 147 -2.48 18.64 5.56
CA SER A 147 -2.27 17.29 6.04
C SER A 147 -3.34 16.91 7.07
N THR A 148 -3.54 15.61 7.28
CA THR A 148 -4.47 15.11 8.30
C THR A 148 -4.21 15.70 9.69
N SER A 149 -2.95 15.95 10.05
CA SER A 149 -2.56 16.55 11.34
C SER A 149 -2.80 18.07 11.46
N THR A 150 -3.20 18.75 10.37
CA THR A 150 -3.37 20.22 10.36
C THR A 150 -4.75 20.68 9.91
N ILE A 151 -5.65 19.75 9.59
CA ILE A 151 -6.98 20.06 9.04
C ILE A 151 -7.88 20.83 10.01
N GLU A 152 -7.67 20.71 11.31
CA GLU A 152 -8.38 21.49 12.33
C GLU A 152 -8.23 23.00 12.12
N ARG A 153 -7.12 23.44 11.51
CA ARG A 153 -6.88 24.84 11.15
C ARG A 153 -7.74 25.32 9.96
N ALA A 154 -8.43 24.40 9.29
CA ALA A 154 -9.36 24.73 8.21
C ALA A 154 -10.71 25.24 8.72
N SER A 155 -11.01 25.11 10.02
CA SER A 155 -12.23 25.59 10.65
C SER A 155 -12.34 27.13 10.55
N GLY A 156 -13.55 27.62 10.27
CA GLY A 156 -13.83 29.07 10.18
C GLY A 156 -13.94 29.64 8.77
N HIS A 157 -13.64 28.91 7.73
CA HIS A 157 -13.87 29.36 6.36
C HIS A 157 -15.18 28.78 5.81
N HIS A 158 -16.10 29.63 5.44
CA HIS A 158 -17.38 29.22 4.85
C HIS A 158 -17.50 29.77 3.43
N SER A 159 -18.02 28.98 2.51
CA SER A 159 -18.33 29.37 1.16
C SER A 159 -19.59 28.64 0.67
N ARG A 160 -20.45 29.37 -0.10
CA ARG A 160 -21.59 28.73 -0.77
C ARG A 160 -21.18 27.59 -1.68
N HIS A 161 -19.99 27.66 -2.24
CA HIS A 161 -19.42 26.65 -3.16
C HIS A 161 -18.11 26.16 -2.56
N MET A 162 -18.16 25.01 -1.89
CA MET A 162 -16.99 24.38 -1.31
C MET A 162 -16.84 22.97 -1.83
N LEU A 163 -15.66 22.67 -2.39
CA LEU A 163 -15.25 21.33 -2.78
C LEU A 163 -14.19 20.83 -1.80
N VAL A 164 -14.41 19.67 -1.21
CA VAL A 164 -13.40 18.95 -0.44
C VAL A 164 -12.86 17.81 -1.27
N ILE A 165 -11.55 17.69 -1.36
CA ILE A 165 -10.85 16.58 -2.01
C ILE A 165 -10.02 15.87 -0.95
N VAL A 166 -10.26 14.56 -0.77
CA VAL A 166 -9.49 13.72 0.15
C VAL A 166 -8.74 12.69 -0.68
N ASP A 167 -7.43 12.83 -0.78
CA ASP A 167 -6.56 11.86 -1.44
C ASP A 167 -5.96 10.91 -0.41
N GLU A 168 -5.72 9.66 -0.81
CA GLU A 168 -5.28 8.57 0.08
C GLU A 168 -6.19 8.38 1.31
N ALA A 169 -7.48 8.44 1.07
CA ALA A 169 -8.53 8.53 2.08
C ALA A 169 -8.53 7.39 3.11
N SER A 170 -8.06 6.20 2.75
CA SER A 170 -7.94 5.06 3.69
C SER A 170 -6.93 5.30 4.82
N GLY A 171 -5.98 6.23 4.62
CA GLY A 171 -4.99 6.60 5.63
C GLY A 171 -5.40 7.76 6.52
N VAL A 172 -6.58 8.35 6.30
CA VAL A 172 -7.07 9.50 7.08
C VAL A 172 -7.65 9.01 8.41
N ALA A 173 -7.18 9.57 9.52
CA ALA A 173 -7.65 9.22 10.86
C ALA A 173 -9.09 9.73 11.12
N ASP A 174 -9.80 9.08 12.04
CA ASP A 174 -11.21 9.37 12.31
C ASP A 174 -11.43 10.80 12.85
N GLU A 175 -10.49 11.32 13.64
CA GLU A 175 -10.53 12.71 14.13
C GLU A 175 -10.46 13.73 12.98
N SER A 176 -9.67 13.44 11.96
CA SER A 176 -9.57 14.27 10.75
C SER A 176 -10.85 14.23 9.92
N TRP A 177 -11.55 13.11 9.90
CA TRP A 177 -12.87 13.01 9.25
C TRP A 177 -13.93 13.85 9.95
N GLN A 178 -13.91 13.95 11.28
CA GLN A 178 -14.82 14.84 12.02
C GLN A 178 -14.58 16.30 11.63
N ALA A 179 -13.32 16.71 11.49
CA ALA A 179 -12.98 18.05 11.02
C ALA A 179 -13.45 18.29 9.57
N ILE A 180 -13.28 17.32 8.66
CA ILE A 180 -13.78 17.40 7.28
C ILE A 180 -15.30 17.53 7.23
N ASP A 181 -16.02 16.73 7.99
CA ASP A 181 -17.50 16.75 8.04
C ASP A 181 -18.02 18.11 8.55
N SER A 182 -17.27 18.80 9.42
CA SER A 182 -17.62 20.12 9.94
C SER A 182 -17.49 21.28 8.94
N LEU A 183 -16.80 21.07 7.80
CA LEU A 183 -16.54 22.14 6.81
C LEU A 183 -17.79 22.60 6.04
N GLY A 184 -18.91 21.88 6.08
CA GLY A 184 -20.14 22.27 5.37
C GLY A 184 -19.98 22.31 3.84
N PHE A 185 -19.30 21.33 3.28
CA PHE A 185 -19.01 21.25 1.84
C PHE A 185 -20.27 21.05 0.97
N SER A 186 -20.25 21.64 -0.23
CA SER A 186 -21.26 21.40 -1.26
C SER A 186 -20.95 20.15 -2.11
N LYS A 187 -19.68 19.83 -2.31
CA LYS A 187 -19.18 18.68 -3.06
C LYS A 187 -17.97 18.07 -2.37
N MET A 188 -17.83 16.74 -2.44
CA MET A 188 -16.65 16.04 -1.94
C MET A 188 -16.21 14.93 -2.91
N LEU A 189 -14.92 14.89 -3.22
CA LEU A 189 -14.25 13.80 -3.91
C LEU A 189 -13.32 13.09 -2.93
N VAL A 190 -13.55 11.82 -2.73
CA VAL A 190 -12.74 10.99 -1.84
C VAL A 190 -12.11 9.87 -2.65
N ALA A 191 -10.80 9.74 -2.65
CA ALA A 191 -10.11 8.73 -3.43
C ALA A 191 -8.99 8.05 -2.65
N GLY A 192 -8.78 6.76 -2.89
CA GLY A 192 -7.71 6.01 -2.23
C GLY A 192 -7.69 4.55 -2.61
N ASN A 193 -6.64 3.85 -2.18
CA ASN A 193 -6.61 2.40 -2.26
C ASN A 193 -7.44 1.81 -1.11
N PRO A 194 -8.22 0.76 -1.32
CA PRO A 194 -9.02 0.12 -0.27
C PRO A 194 -8.16 -0.76 0.64
N ILE A 195 -7.38 -0.15 1.51
CA ILE A 195 -6.44 -0.85 2.41
C ILE A 195 -7.07 -1.29 3.75
N ARG A 196 -8.29 -0.84 4.03
CA ARG A 196 -9.04 -1.16 5.25
C ARG A 196 -10.47 -1.54 4.92
N SER A 197 -11.05 -2.44 5.71
CA SER A 197 -12.47 -2.82 5.62
C SER A 197 -13.39 -1.93 6.46
N ASP A 198 -12.81 -1.08 7.30
CA ASP A 198 -13.46 -0.20 8.25
C ASP A 198 -13.07 1.27 8.04
N GLY A 199 -13.66 2.16 8.84
CA GLY A 199 -13.42 3.58 8.82
C GLY A 199 -14.29 4.36 7.83
N LYS A 200 -14.15 5.69 7.85
CA LYS A 200 -15.05 6.60 7.12
C LYS A 200 -15.00 6.41 5.60
N PHE A 201 -13.83 6.15 5.01
CA PHE A 201 -13.71 5.95 3.57
C PHE A 201 -14.48 4.71 3.11
N ALA A 202 -14.29 3.57 3.80
CA ALA A 202 -15.05 2.35 3.51
C ALA A 202 -16.56 2.58 3.67
N ALA A 203 -16.98 3.26 4.74
CA ALA A 203 -18.38 3.59 4.97
C ALA A 203 -18.99 4.48 3.88
N LEU A 204 -18.24 5.43 3.31
CA LEU A 204 -18.68 6.25 2.17
C LEU A 204 -18.83 5.45 0.89
N CYS A 205 -17.93 4.49 0.63
CA CYS A 205 -18.05 3.59 -0.51
C CYS A 205 -19.30 2.70 -0.39
N ASP A 206 -19.52 2.10 0.79
CA ASP A 206 -20.71 1.29 1.07
C ASP A 206 -22.00 2.12 1.02
N GLN A 207 -21.94 3.39 1.45
CA GLN A 207 -23.04 4.32 1.30
C GLN A 207 -23.35 4.58 -0.18
N GLY A 208 -22.31 4.75 -1.01
CA GLY A 208 -22.49 4.97 -2.44
C GLY A 208 -23.17 3.79 -3.13
N ASP A 209 -22.84 2.55 -2.75
CA ASP A 209 -23.51 1.36 -3.27
C ASP A 209 -24.96 1.27 -2.82
N ARG A 210 -25.25 1.59 -1.54
CA ARG A 210 -26.62 1.66 -1.03
C ARG A 210 -27.45 2.75 -1.71
N ASP A 211 -26.89 3.96 -1.88
CA ASP A 211 -27.59 5.09 -2.50
C ASP A 211 -28.01 4.78 -3.95
N VAL A 212 -27.22 3.97 -4.67
CA VAL A 212 -27.57 3.48 -6.01
C VAL A 212 -28.72 2.49 -5.96
N LEU A 213 -28.70 1.53 -5.04
CA LEU A 213 -29.76 0.53 -4.86
C LEU A 213 -31.08 1.18 -4.44
N GLU A 214 -31.01 2.18 -3.57
CA GLU A 214 -32.16 2.94 -3.06
C GLU A 214 -32.63 4.06 -4.02
N GLN A 215 -31.97 4.22 -5.17
CA GLN A 215 -32.25 5.28 -6.16
C GLN A 215 -32.32 6.68 -5.54
N ARG A 216 -31.44 6.95 -4.59
CA ARG A 216 -31.38 8.23 -3.89
C ARG A 216 -31.09 9.39 -4.86
N PRO A 217 -31.77 10.56 -4.73
CA PRO A 217 -31.50 11.70 -5.59
C PRO A 217 -30.01 12.08 -5.63
N PRO A 218 -29.38 12.25 -6.81
CA PRO A 218 -27.92 12.43 -6.94
C PRO A 218 -27.35 13.56 -6.06
N HIS A 219 -28.05 14.68 -5.93
CA HIS A 219 -27.60 15.82 -5.14
C HIS A 219 -27.54 15.56 -3.61
N LEU A 220 -28.16 14.47 -3.12
CA LEU A 220 -28.11 14.00 -1.74
C LEU A 220 -27.27 12.71 -1.60
N ALA A 221 -26.95 12.05 -2.71
CA ALA A 221 -26.33 10.74 -2.76
C ALA A 221 -24.80 10.79 -2.78
N CYS A 222 -24.19 9.74 -2.29
CA CYS A 222 -22.84 9.33 -2.59
C CYS A 222 -22.84 8.48 -3.87
N ARG A 223 -21.81 8.63 -4.71
CA ARG A 223 -21.56 7.73 -5.85
C ARG A 223 -20.23 7.03 -5.63
N HIS A 224 -20.26 5.70 -5.62
CA HIS A 224 -19.07 4.89 -5.48
C HIS A 224 -18.60 4.38 -6.83
N PHE A 225 -17.26 4.31 -6.98
CA PHE A 225 -16.56 3.68 -8.08
C PHE A 225 -15.43 2.81 -7.53
N ASN A 226 -15.28 1.62 -8.10
CA ASN A 226 -14.15 0.74 -7.82
C ASN A 226 -13.42 0.43 -9.14
N VAL A 227 -12.13 0.79 -9.23
CA VAL A 227 -11.37 0.69 -10.49
C VAL A 227 -9.98 0.08 -10.24
N PRO A 228 -9.71 -1.13 -10.72
CA PRO A 228 -8.40 -1.75 -10.59
C PRO A 228 -7.37 -1.13 -11.54
N SER A 229 -6.08 -1.26 -11.22
CA SER A 229 -4.96 -0.79 -12.07
C SER A 229 -4.95 -1.45 -13.45
N THR A 230 -5.50 -2.66 -13.56
CA THR A 230 -5.63 -3.38 -14.83
C THR A 230 -6.62 -2.72 -15.80
N ALA A 231 -7.47 -1.81 -15.33
CA ALA A 231 -8.36 -1.00 -16.16
C ALA A 231 -7.65 0.24 -16.75
N SER A 232 -6.36 0.45 -16.46
CA SER A 232 -5.57 1.53 -17.06
C SER A 232 -5.63 1.48 -18.60
N PRO A 233 -5.78 2.60 -19.28
CA PRO A 233 -5.73 2.64 -20.74
C PRO A 233 -4.35 2.24 -21.31
N HIS A 234 -3.34 2.10 -20.44
CA HIS A 234 -1.99 1.69 -20.80
C HIS A 234 -1.63 0.29 -20.29
N ALA A 235 -2.59 -0.48 -19.77
CA ALA A 235 -2.33 -1.80 -19.19
C ALA A 235 -1.66 -2.78 -20.16
N ASP A 236 -1.93 -2.64 -21.46
CA ASP A 236 -1.36 -3.48 -22.51
C ASP A 236 -0.09 -2.91 -23.16
N LEU A 237 0.31 -1.68 -22.81
CA LEU A 237 1.54 -1.07 -23.28
C LEU A 237 2.72 -1.54 -22.44
N ASP A 238 3.84 -1.85 -23.07
CA ASP A 238 5.07 -2.24 -22.36
C ASP A 238 5.56 -1.10 -21.44
N ARG A 239 5.38 0.15 -21.87
CA ARG A 239 5.72 1.33 -21.07
C ARG A 239 4.73 2.47 -21.29
N SER A 240 4.20 2.99 -20.20
CA SER A 240 3.32 4.17 -20.21
C SER A 240 4.11 5.46 -20.41
N PRO A 241 3.78 6.30 -21.41
CA PRO A 241 4.42 7.60 -21.60
C PRO A 241 4.05 8.60 -20.50
N TRP A 242 3.01 8.33 -19.71
CA TRP A 242 2.48 9.27 -18.71
C TRP A 242 2.51 8.72 -17.29
N GLY A 243 3.24 7.61 -17.04
CA GLY A 243 3.37 7.02 -15.73
C GLY A 243 2.07 6.39 -15.17
N MET A 244 1.16 5.99 -16.06
CA MET A 244 0.00 5.16 -15.70
C MET A 244 0.40 3.69 -15.58
N ALA A 245 -0.44 2.87 -14.97
CA ALA A 245 -0.19 1.44 -14.86
C ALA A 245 -0.08 0.84 -16.27
N ASP A 246 1.07 0.24 -16.55
CA ASP A 246 1.42 -0.42 -17.80
C ASP A 246 1.72 -1.91 -17.58
N LYS A 247 1.90 -2.65 -18.65
CA LYS A 247 2.16 -4.09 -18.63
C LYS A 247 3.39 -4.44 -17.79
N THR A 248 4.51 -3.73 -18.01
CA THR A 248 5.77 -3.98 -17.30
C THR A 248 5.60 -3.79 -15.79
N TRP A 249 4.93 -2.72 -15.37
CA TRP A 249 4.65 -2.49 -13.95
C TRP A 249 3.70 -3.54 -13.39
N LEU A 250 2.60 -3.85 -14.09
CA LEU A 250 1.61 -4.87 -13.67
C LEU A 250 2.26 -6.25 -13.50
N GLU A 251 3.12 -6.66 -14.44
CA GLU A 251 3.86 -7.91 -14.35
C GLU A 251 4.86 -7.90 -13.20
N SER A 252 5.56 -6.78 -12.96
CA SER A 252 6.51 -6.65 -11.86
C SER A 252 5.85 -6.84 -10.50
N VAL A 253 4.70 -6.16 -10.26
CA VAL A 253 3.96 -6.28 -8.98
C VAL A 253 3.17 -7.59 -8.88
N ALA A 254 2.85 -8.23 -9.99
CA ALA A 254 2.30 -9.58 -10.01
C ALA A 254 3.32 -10.64 -9.58
N ARG A 255 4.61 -10.40 -9.86
CA ARG A 255 5.73 -11.24 -9.43
C ARG A 255 6.10 -10.96 -7.97
N GLU A 256 6.27 -9.69 -7.62
CA GLU A 256 6.62 -9.20 -6.29
C GLU A 256 5.77 -7.96 -5.97
N PRO A 257 4.88 -7.96 -4.98
CA PRO A 257 4.70 -8.92 -3.88
C PRO A 257 3.82 -10.14 -4.20
N GLY A 258 3.39 -10.33 -5.45
CA GLY A 258 2.57 -11.46 -5.89
C GLY A 258 1.07 -11.16 -5.91
N LYS A 259 0.35 -11.80 -6.86
CA LYS A 259 -1.08 -11.54 -7.13
C LYS A 259 -2.01 -11.78 -5.94
N ASN A 260 -1.67 -12.72 -5.06
CA ASN A 260 -2.46 -13.06 -3.89
C ASN A 260 -2.04 -12.28 -2.64
N SER A 261 -1.00 -11.45 -2.74
CA SER A 261 -0.58 -10.63 -1.63
C SER A 261 -1.66 -9.60 -1.27
N PRO A 262 -1.78 -9.24 0.01
CA PRO A 262 -2.69 -8.18 0.46
C PRO A 262 -2.46 -6.86 -0.26
N TRP A 263 -1.19 -6.54 -0.46
CA TRP A 263 -0.80 -5.33 -1.17
C TRP A 263 -1.32 -5.32 -2.61
N TYR A 264 -1.12 -6.42 -3.37
CA TYR A 264 -1.60 -6.51 -4.75
C TYR A 264 -3.13 -6.43 -4.83
N ARG A 265 -3.83 -7.10 -3.91
CA ARG A 265 -5.29 -7.07 -3.86
C ARG A 265 -5.83 -5.65 -3.68
N SER A 266 -5.28 -4.88 -2.74
CA SER A 266 -5.75 -3.52 -2.47
C SER A 266 -5.19 -2.48 -3.45
N HIS A 267 -3.90 -2.54 -3.80
CA HIS A 267 -3.23 -1.49 -4.58
C HIS A 267 -3.26 -1.71 -6.10
N VAL A 268 -3.57 -2.95 -6.55
CA VAL A 268 -3.69 -3.25 -7.99
C VAL A 268 -5.11 -3.64 -8.36
N GLN A 269 -5.72 -4.56 -7.62
CA GLN A 269 -7.07 -5.05 -7.91
C GLN A 269 -8.18 -4.16 -7.34
N ALA A 270 -7.84 -3.18 -6.49
CA ALA A 270 -8.78 -2.36 -5.74
C ALA A 270 -9.77 -3.20 -4.91
N ILE A 271 -9.32 -4.33 -4.36
CA ILE A 271 -10.12 -5.22 -3.52
C ILE A 271 -9.86 -4.87 -2.07
N ARG A 272 -10.93 -4.56 -1.34
CA ARG A 272 -10.91 -4.29 0.09
C ARG A 272 -10.61 -5.58 0.87
N PRO A 273 -9.76 -5.55 1.93
CA PRO A 273 -9.59 -6.70 2.81
C PRO A 273 -10.94 -7.04 3.48
N LYS A 274 -11.18 -8.32 3.74
CA LYS A 274 -12.43 -8.76 4.39
C LYS A 274 -12.45 -8.39 5.87
N LEU A 275 -11.30 -8.38 6.50
CA LEU A 275 -11.09 -8.03 7.91
C LEU A 275 -9.94 -7.03 8.03
N SER A 276 -9.89 -6.26 9.12
CA SER A 276 -8.80 -5.33 9.42
C SER A 276 -7.45 -6.03 9.60
N HIS A 277 -7.47 -7.31 10.01
CA HIS A 277 -6.32 -8.20 10.07
C HIS A 277 -6.67 -9.51 9.36
N GLU A 278 -5.92 -9.87 8.33
CA GLU A 278 -6.09 -11.14 7.60
C GLU A 278 -4.96 -12.11 7.94
N THR A 279 -5.27 -13.41 7.92
CA THR A 279 -4.27 -14.47 8.07
C THR A 279 -3.33 -14.46 6.88
N LEU A 280 -2.03 -14.43 7.15
CA LEU A 280 -0.98 -14.34 6.13
C LEU A 280 -0.79 -15.66 5.37
N ILE A 281 -0.87 -16.79 6.09
CA ILE A 281 -0.66 -18.14 5.55
C ILE A 281 -1.95 -18.93 5.76
N GLN A 282 -2.55 -19.40 4.67
CA GLN A 282 -3.80 -20.14 4.74
C GLN A 282 -3.53 -21.58 5.24
N PRO A 283 -4.39 -22.14 6.12
CA PRO A 283 -4.23 -23.51 6.62
C PRO A 283 -4.06 -24.54 5.50
N GLN A 284 -4.83 -24.43 4.42
CA GLN A 284 -4.77 -25.33 3.27
C GLN A 284 -3.39 -25.35 2.59
N TRP A 285 -2.62 -24.26 2.65
CA TRP A 285 -1.26 -24.23 2.10
C TRP A 285 -0.30 -25.06 2.96
N LEU A 286 -0.51 -25.06 4.28
CA LEU A 286 0.28 -25.88 5.21
C LEU A 286 -0.06 -27.38 5.03
N ASP A 287 -1.34 -27.71 4.82
CA ASP A 287 -1.76 -29.07 4.53
C ASP A 287 -1.15 -29.58 3.23
N LEU A 288 -1.10 -28.77 2.18
CA LEU A 288 -0.41 -29.09 0.93
C LEU A 288 1.09 -29.30 1.13
N ALA A 289 1.73 -28.47 1.97
CA ALA A 289 3.16 -28.60 2.25
C ALA A 289 3.51 -29.90 3.01
N LEU A 290 2.57 -30.41 3.83
CA LEU A 290 2.69 -31.68 4.53
C LEU A 290 2.32 -32.89 3.65
N GLY A 291 1.59 -32.65 2.56
CA GLY A 291 0.95 -33.69 1.75
C GLY A 291 1.94 -34.67 1.10
N PRO A 292 1.49 -35.93 0.86
CA PRO A 292 2.34 -36.99 0.31
C PRO A 292 2.84 -36.68 -1.09
N GLU A 293 2.08 -35.98 -1.92
CA GLU A 293 2.47 -35.58 -3.27
C GLU A 293 3.65 -34.60 -3.24
N THR A 294 3.58 -33.61 -2.35
CA THR A 294 4.65 -32.63 -2.14
C THR A 294 5.90 -33.30 -1.58
N ALA A 295 5.73 -34.25 -0.64
CA ALA A 295 6.82 -35.06 -0.09
C ALA A 295 7.54 -35.89 -1.17
N ALA A 296 6.77 -36.57 -2.01
CA ALA A 296 7.31 -37.41 -3.09
C ALA A 296 8.03 -36.55 -4.14
N ALA A 297 7.49 -35.40 -4.50
CA ALA A 297 8.10 -34.46 -5.44
C ALA A 297 9.41 -33.85 -4.88
N ALA A 298 9.43 -33.45 -3.61
CA ALA A 298 10.64 -32.95 -2.94
C ALA A 298 11.73 -34.06 -2.84
N SER A 299 11.34 -35.27 -2.49
CA SER A 299 12.26 -36.43 -2.43
C SER A 299 12.92 -36.74 -3.78
N ARG A 300 12.13 -36.71 -4.86
CA ARG A 300 12.68 -36.91 -6.23
C ARG A 300 13.69 -35.81 -6.58
N LEU A 301 13.43 -34.56 -6.27
CA LEU A 301 14.35 -33.47 -6.58
C LEU A 301 15.61 -33.48 -5.72
N ARG A 302 15.53 -33.99 -4.49
CA ARG A 302 16.71 -34.14 -3.61
C ARG A 302 17.62 -35.25 -4.05
N GLY A 303 17.10 -36.34 -4.58
CA GLY A 303 17.94 -37.47 -5.01
C GLY A 303 18.87 -38.02 -3.92
N GLY A 304 18.50 -37.88 -2.65
CA GLY A 304 19.30 -38.31 -1.49
C GLY A 304 20.18 -37.21 -0.84
N ALA A 305 20.25 -36.02 -1.41
CA ALA A 305 21.00 -34.89 -0.82
C ALA A 305 20.16 -33.59 -0.89
N PRO A 306 20.44 -32.59 -0.01
CA PRO A 306 19.83 -31.28 -0.09
C PRO A 306 20.03 -30.64 -1.48
N THR A 307 19.01 -29.92 -1.97
CA THR A 307 19.05 -29.28 -3.29
C THR A 307 19.09 -27.75 -3.18
N GLY A 308 19.97 -27.14 -4.00
CA GLY A 308 20.19 -25.69 -3.99
C GLY A 308 20.89 -25.22 -2.71
N THR A 309 20.66 -23.95 -2.38
CA THR A 309 21.26 -23.33 -1.17
C THR A 309 20.54 -23.81 0.09
N VAL A 310 21.29 -24.36 1.03
CA VAL A 310 20.77 -24.72 2.36
C VAL A 310 20.86 -23.52 3.28
N VAL A 311 19.76 -23.23 4.00
CA VAL A 311 19.64 -22.09 4.93
C VAL A 311 19.23 -22.62 6.31
N LEU A 312 19.81 -22.05 7.35
CA LEU A 312 19.49 -22.29 8.74
C LEU A 312 18.97 -21.01 9.38
N GLY A 313 17.76 -21.04 9.96
CA GLY A 313 17.17 -19.95 10.73
C GLY A 313 17.08 -20.31 12.20
N CYS A 314 17.54 -19.43 13.10
CA CYS A 314 17.51 -19.65 14.53
C CYS A 314 16.83 -18.49 15.26
N ASP A 315 15.69 -18.76 15.92
CA ASP A 315 15.15 -17.90 16.97
C ASP A 315 15.74 -18.31 18.32
N VAL A 316 16.46 -17.36 18.94
CA VAL A 316 17.25 -17.64 20.13
C VAL A 316 16.47 -17.29 21.38
N GLY A 317 16.20 -18.29 22.22
CA GLY A 317 15.50 -18.09 23.49
C GLY A 317 16.22 -17.14 24.44
N GLU A 318 15.48 -16.23 25.05
CA GLU A 318 15.98 -15.32 26.11
C GLU A 318 16.00 -16.01 27.46
N GLY A 319 17.14 -15.92 28.14
CA GLY A 319 17.32 -16.47 29.51
C GLY A 319 17.77 -17.94 29.51
N VAL A 320 18.48 -18.30 30.60
CA VAL A 320 18.96 -19.66 30.81
C VAL A 320 17.82 -20.52 31.36
N GLY A 321 17.52 -21.64 30.69
CA GLY A 321 16.53 -22.63 31.14
C GLY A 321 15.07 -22.21 31.09
N LYS A 322 14.73 -20.99 30.59
CA LYS A 322 13.36 -20.47 30.62
C LYS A 322 12.74 -20.32 29.21
N ALA A 323 13.52 -19.96 28.22
CA ALA A 323 13.02 -19.77 26.85
C ALA A 323 13.61 -20.81 25.92
N ARG A 324 12.82 -21.20 24.92
CA ARG A 324 13.21 -22.19 23.92
C ARG A 324 13.97 -21.52 22.79
N SER A 325 15.08 -22.15 22.34
CA SER A 325 15.67 -21.84 21.04
C SER A 325 15.15 -22.81 20.00
N VAL A 326 14.78 -22.30 18.83
CA VAL A 326 14.29 -23.09 17.69
C VAL A 326 15.21 -22.87 16.51
N ILE A 327 15.62 -23.97 15.87
CA ILE A 327 16.45 -23.95 14.67
C ILE A 327 15.68 -24.68 13.55
N VAL A 328 15.53 -24.04 12.41
CA VAL A 328 14.95 -24.61 11.20
C VAL A 328 16.02 -24.66 10.12
N VAL A 329 16.26 -25.84 9.55
CA VAL A 329 17.14 -26.03 8.40
C VAL A 329 16.28 -26.39 7.19
N ARG A 330 16.45 -25.68 6.08
CA ARG A 330 15.76 -25.96 4.82
C ARG A 330 16.69 -25.88 3.62
N ASP A 331 16.28 -26.53 2.55
CA ASP A 331 16.81 -26.36 1.21
C ASP A 331 15.79 -25.62 0.30
N GLU A 332 15.97 -25.65 -1.02
CA GLU A 332 15.04 -25.03 -1.96
C GLU A 332 13.67 -25.71 -2.05
N VAL A 333 13.55 -26.98 -1.70
CA VAL A 333 12.33 -27.77 -1.85
C VAL A 333 11.65 -28.09 -0.53
N GLY A 334 12.12 -27.56 0.58
CA GLY A 334 11.43 -27.67 1.87
C GLY A 334 12.33 -27.78 3.10
N VAL A 335 11.70 -28.06 4.21
CA VAL A 335 12.37 -28.24 5.50
C VAL A 335 13.12 -29.56 5.53
N LEU A 336 14.34 -29.52 6.05
CA LEU A 336 15.19 -30.69 6.28
C LEU A 336 15.11 -31.16 7.73
N GLU A 337 15.16 -30.20 8.67
CA GLU A 337 15.09 -30.48 10.11
C GLU A 337 14.53 -29.29 10.87
N ILE A 338 13.76 -29.59 11.92
CA ILE A 338 13.32 -28.62 12.93
C ILE A 338 13.86 -29.11 14.27
N PHE A 339 14.68 -28.33 14.91
CA PHE A 339 15.23 -28.61 16.23
C PHE A 339 14.76 -27.56 17.23
N ALA A 340 14.37 -27.98 18.44
CA ALA A 340 13.93 -27.10 19.49
C ALA A 340 14.41 -27.61 20.85
N SER A 341 15.03 -26.75 21.63
CA SER A 341 15.49 -27.09 22.98
C SER A 341 15.54 -25.87 23.90
N GLN A 342 15.47 -26.12 25.18
CA GLN A 342 15.78 -25.17 26.22
C GLN A 342 17.26 -25.37 26.62
N PHE A 343 18.12 -24.49 26.13
CA PHE A 343 19.55 -24.59 26.43
C PHE A 343 19.91 -23.91 27.75
N GLU A 344 20.89 -24.47 28.46
CA GLU A 344 21.42 -23.91 29.69
C GLU A 344 22.39 -22.74 29.46
N SER A 345 22.96 -22.65 28.27
CA SER A 345 23.87 -21.57 27.89
C SER A 345 23.76 -21.17 26.42
N LYS A 346 24.20 -19.94 26.11
CA LYS A 346 24.28 -19.47 24.71
C LYS A 346 25.36 -20.20 23.89
N THR A 347 26.38 -20.71 24.57
CA THR A 347 27.40 -21.55 23.91
C THR A 347 26.79 -22.84 23.39
N GLN A 348 25.91 -23.52 24.14
CA GLN A 348 25.22 -24.73 23.68
C GLN A 348 24.32 -24.44 22.48
N THR A 349 23.62 -23.27 22.45
CA THR A 349 22.86 -22.86 21.27
C THR A 349 23.78 -22.67 20.05
N ALA A 350 24.91 -22.00 20.22
CA ALA A 350 25.89 -21.81 19.14
C ALA A 350 26.50 -23.13 18.66
N ASP A 351 26.81 -24.06 19.57
CA ASP A 351 27.31 -25.40 19.25
C ASP A 351 26.30 -26.22 18.43
N MET A 352 25.00 -26.09 18.77
CA MET A 352 23.95 -26.75 18.00
C MET A 352 23.80 -26.13 16.60
N ILE A 353 23.84 -24.78 16.48
CA ILE A 353 23.85 -24.10 15.16
C ILE A 353 25.02 -24.64 14.32
N CYS A 354 26.24 -24.70 14.89
CA CYS A 354 27.42 -25.21 14.18
C CYS A 354 27.27 -26.69 13.81
N GLY A 355 26.74 -27.51 14.71
CA GLY A 355 26.48 -28.93 14.45
C GLY A 355 25.53 -29.16 13.28
N LEU A 356 24.39 -28.43 13.26
CA LEU A 356 23.43 -28.54 12.17
C LEU A 356 23.96 -27.92 10.87
N ALA A 357 24.69 -26.78 10.97
CA ALA A 357 25.33 -26.19 9.80
C ALA A 357 26.32 -27.13 9.12
N ASN A 358 27.15 -27.84 9.92
CA ASN A 358 28.09 -28.84 9.41
C ASN A 358 27.35 -30.06 8.82
N LYS A 359 26.33 -30.57 9.52
CA LYS A 359 25.52 -31.73 9.10
C LYS A 359 24.92 -31.51 7.70
N TYR A 360 24.39 -30.34 7.46
CA TYR A 360 23.71 -30.00 6.21
C TYR A 360 24.54 -29.17 5.24
N ARG A 361 25.81 -28.91 5.54
CA ARG A 361 26.75 -28.11 4.74
C ARG A 361 26.16 -26.71 4.45
N VAL A 362 25.59 -26.07 5.46
CA VAL A 362 25.05 -24.72 5.36
C VAL A 362 26.19 -23.73 5.12
N PRO A 363 26.18 -22.94 4.05
CA PRO A 363 27.18 -21.88 3.87
C PRO A 363 27.05 -20.83 4.97
N VAL A 364 28.13 -20.13 5.31
CA VAL A 364 28.15 -19.18 6.44
C VAL A 364 27.10 -18.08 6.28
N GLU A 365 26.90 -17.61 5.06
CA GLU A 365 25.88 -16.60 4.68
C GLU A 365 24.43 -17.14 4.83
N GLY A 366 24.28 -18.46 4.83
CA GLY A 366 23.02 -19.18 5.07
C GLY A 366 22.70 -19.39 6.54
N ILE A 367 23.60 -19.05 7.47
CA ILE A 367 23.35 -19.09 8.92
C ILE A 367 22.70 -17.78 9.35
N VAL A 368 21.39 -17.83 9.63
CA VAL A 368 20.58 -16.67 10.01
C VAL A 368 20.09 -16.84 11.45
N PHE A 369 20.38 -15.89 12.33
CA PHE A 369 19.97 -15.93 13.72
C PHE A 369 19.54 -14.53 14.18
N ASP A 370 18.62 -14.46 15.15
CA ASP A 370 18.20 -13.16 15.71
C ASP A 370 19.36 -12.47 16.41
N GLY A 371 19.79 -11.34 15.85
CA GLY A 371 20.85 -10.49 16.39
C GLY A 371 20.39 -9.47 17.42
N SER A 372 19.11 -9.47 17.78
CA SER A 372 18.52 -8.45 18.65
C SER A 372 18.95 -8.64 20.13
N GLY A 373 19.08 -7.52 20.83
CA GLY A 373 19.34 -7.50 22.27
C GLY A 373 20.70 -8.08 22.70
N ASN A 374 20.81 -8.41 23.98
CA ASN A 374 22.01 -9.00 24.56
C ASN A 374 22.22 -10.45 24.09
N THR A 375 21.14 -11.20 23.98
CA THR A 375 21.14 -12.59 23.52
C THR A 375 21.73 -12.74 22.14
N GLY A 376 21.31 -11.90 21.18
CA GLY A 376 21.86 -11.92 19.82
C GLY A 376 23.34 -11.59 19.76
N ARG A 377 23.81 -10.64 20.60
CA ARG A 377 25.24 -10.32 20.72
C ARG A 377 26.07 -11.45 21.29
N ASP A 378 25.55 -12.18 22.27
CA ASP A 378 26.26 -13.30 22.89
C ASP A 378 26.37 -14.48 21.94
N ILE A 379 25.30 -14.78 21.18
CA ILE A 379 25.34 -15.79 20.10
C ILE A 379 26.33 -15.40 19.02
N MET A 380 26.32 -14.13 18.59
CA MET A 380 27.28 -13.64 17.60
C MET A 380 28.73 -13.90 18.04
N LYS A 381 29.10 -13.51 19.26
CA LYS A 381 30.44 -13.75 19.83
C LYS A 381 30.79 -15.24 19.90
N ALA A 382 29.82 -16.10 20.22
CA ALA A 382 30.05 -17.53 20.27
C ALA A 382 30.27 -18.14 18.90
N LEU A 383 29.53 -17.68 17.89
CA LEU A 383 29.64 -18.12 16.49
C LEU A 383 30.91 -17.57 15.80
N GLU A 384 31.32 -16.33 16.08
CA GLU A 384 32.55 -15.72 15.53
C GLU A 384 33.82 -16.51 15.84
N ARG A 385 33.85 -17.25 16.94
CA ARG A 385 34.95 -18.15 17.27
C ARG A 385 35.12 -19.29 16.25
N ARG A 386 34.02 -19.68 15.57
CA ARG A 386 34.00 -20.76 14.59
C ARG A 386 33.91 -20.27 13.16
N TYR A 387 33.26 -19.14 12.96
CA TYR A 387 33.05 -18.47 11.68
C TYR A 387 33.53 -17.02 11.79
N PRO A 388 34.83 -16.76 11.67
CA PRO A 388 35.41 -15.41 11.89
C PRO A 388 34.93 -14.37 10.86
N PHE A 389 34.41 -14.81 9.71
CA PHE A 389 33.91 -13.94 8.65
C PHE A 389 32.60 -14.48 8.05
N GLY A 390 31.79 -13.59 7.49
CA GLY A 390 30.61 -13.95 6.71
C GLY A 390 29.30 -14.09 7.50
N LEU A 391 29.32 -14.12 8.84
CA LEU A 391 28.11 -14.15 9.65
C LEU A 391 27.35 -12.83 9.55
N ILE A 392 26.07 -12.91 9.28
CA ILE A 392 25.21 -11.73 9.18
C ILE A 392 24.02 -11.91 10.12
N PRO A 393 23.97 -11.22 11.28
CA PRO A 393 22.86 -11.32 12.20
C PRO A 393 21.58 -10.72 11.55
N TYR A 394 20.46 -11.32 11.87
CA TYR A 394 19.15 -10.86 11.47
C TYR A 394 18.57 -9.85 12.46
N PHE A 395 17.97 -8.79 11.96
CA PHE A 395 17.24 -7.79 12.75
C PHE A 395 15.87 -7.59 12.14
N GLY A 396 14.84 -8.15 12.74
CA GLY A 396 13.47 -8.10 12.23
C GLY A 396 12.89 -6.70 12.11
N SER A 397 13.39 -5.73 12.88
CA SER A 397 12.97 -4.32 12.85
C SER A 397 13.56 -3.48 11.71
N LYS A 398 14.60 -3.96 11.02
CA LYS A 398 15.17 -3.24 9.87
C LYS A 398 14.11 -3.02 8.77
N PRO A 399 14.23 -1.95 7.95
CA PRO A 399 13.29 -1.72 6.85
C PRO A 399 13.11 -2.94 5.95
N GLY A 400 11.87 -3.21 5.55
CA GLY A 400 11.47 -4.36 4.72
C GLY A 400 11.36 -4.06 3.22
N GLY A 401 11.94 -2.95 2.76
CA GLY A 401 11.89 -2.57 1.34
C GLY A 401 10.60 -1.82 0.94
N LYS A 402 10.23 -1.93 -0.33
CA LYS A 402 9.15 -1.15 -0.93
C LYS A 402 7.77 -1.55 -0.41
N PHE A 403 7.50 -2.84 -0.23
CA PHE A 403 6.16 -3.38 0.04
C PHE A 403 5.90 -3.74 1.50
N TYR A 404 6.94 -3.78 2.33
CA TYR A 404 6.88 -4.25 3.71
C TYR A 404 7.43 -3.22 4.69
N VAL A 405 6.80 -3.10 5.86
CA VAL A 405 7.23 -2.14 6.87
C VAL A 405 8.61 -2.50 7.41
N ASN A 406 8.85 -3.79 7.69
CA ASN A 406 10.10 -4.26 8.26
C ASN A 406 10.53 -5.64 7.71
N ALA A 407 11.75 -6.05 8.02
CA ALA A 407 12.34 -7.30 7.55
C ALA A 407 11.56 -8.54 8.07
N ARG A 408 10.99 -8.50 9.28
CA ARG A 408 10.14 -9.58 9.82
C ARG A 408 8.93 -9.81 8.92
N THR A 409 8.25 -8.74 8.51
CA THR A 409 7.13 -8.81 7.57
C THR A 409 7.56 -9.32 6.20
N ALA A 410 8.70 -8.85 5.69
CA ALA A 410 9.21 -9.26 4.38
C ALA A 410 9.55 -10.76 4.33
N CYS A 411 10.19 -11.29 5.37
CA CYS A 411 10.51 -12.72 5.49
C CYS A 411 9.25 -13.58 5.59
N ALA A 412 8.27 -13.18 6.42
CA ALA A 412 7.01 -13.89 6.54
C ALA A 412 6.20 -13.88 5.22
N ALA A 413 6.20 -12.76 4.50
CA ALA A 413 5.58 -12.67 3.19
C ALA A 413 6.29 -13.53 2.13
N ALA A 414 7.63 -13.63 2.17
CA ALA A 414 8.38 -14.50 1.29
C ALA A 414 8.03 -15.99 1.54
N LEU A 415 7.93 -16.41 2.80
CA LEU A 415 7.44 -17.75 3.17
C LEU A 415 6.01 -17.97 2.67
N ALA A 416 5.11 -17.02 2.89
CA ALA A 416 3.71 -17.12 2.45
C ALA A 416 3.61 -17.30 0.94
N ARG A 417 4.36 -16.51 0.15
CA ARG A 417 4.45 -16.69 -1.32
C ARG A 417 4.97 -18.06 -1.69
N ARG A 418 5.93 -18.58 -0.94
CA ARG A 418 6.52 -19.89 -1.20
C ARG A 418 5.55 -21.03 -0.93
N LEU A 419 4.64 -20.88 0.02
CA LEU A 419 3.60 -21.84 0.37
C LEU A 419 2.35 -21.70 -0.51
N ASP A 420 2.06 -20.53 -1.05
CA ASP A 420 0.86 -20.27 -1.85
C ASP A 420 0.88 -21.04 -3.19
N PRO A 421 -0.04 -21.99 -3.42
CA PRO A 421 -0.07 -22.81 -4.63
C PRO A 421 -0.40 -22.02 -5.91
N GLN A 422 -0.85 -20.76 -5.79
CA GLN A 422 -1.27 -19.95 -6.93
C GLN A 422 -0.23 -18.92 -7.37
N THR A 423 0.87 -18.78 -6.64
CA THR A 423 1.83 -17.67 -6.86
C THR A 423 2.51 -17.72 -8.24
N ASP A 424 2.75 -18.89 -8.82
CA ASP A 424 3.50 -19.03 -10.07
C ASP A 424 2.72 -19.75 -11.18
N ARG A 425 1.59 -19.17 -11.60
CA ARG A 425 0.86 -19.70 -12.78
C ARG A 425 1.72 -19.49 -14.03
N GLY A 426 2.28 -20.59 -14.55
CA GLY A 426 3.07 -20.62 -15.80
C GLY A 426 4.54 -21.00 -15.64
N VAL A 427 5.07 -21.07 -14.42
CA VAL A 427 6.39 -21.63 -14.12
C VAL A 427 6.20 -22.90 -13.30
N THR A 428 6.88 -23.98 -13.66
CA THR A 428 6.86 -25.23 -12.87
C THR A 428 7.42 -24.93 -11.48
N ARG A 429 6.54 -24.79 -10.50
CA ARG A 429 6.91 -24.47 -9.14
C ARG A 429 7.61 -25.66 -8.50
N LYS A 430 8.78 -25.44 -7.92
CA LYS A 430 9.40 -26.45 -7.06
C LYS A 430 8.50 -26.68 -5.83
N PRO A 431 8.28 -27.92 -5.41
CA PRO A 431 7.51 -28.21 -4.20
C PRO A 431 8.18 -27.57 -2.98
N PHE A 432 7.39 -27.28 -1.93
CA PHE A 432 7.95 -26.88 -0.64
C PHE A 432 7.37 -27.80 0.44
N HIS A 433 8.13 -28.83 0.77
CA HIS A 433 7.69 -29.87 1.71
C HIS A 433 8.10 -29.52 3.15
N ILE A 434 7.18 -29.68 4.08
CA ILE A 434 7.44 -29.66 5.52
C ILE A 434 7.21 -31.07 6.04
N PRO A 435 8.27 -31.80 6.44
CA PRO A 435 8.13 -33.19 6.85
C PRO A 435 7.38 -33.32 8.16
N ASN A 436 6.57 -34.37 8.30
CA ASN A 436 5.91 -34.67 9.56
C ASN A 436 6.95 -34.95 10.66
N GLY A 437 6.69 -34.45 11.86
CA GLY A 437 7.62 -34.58 12.98
C GLY A 437 7.13 -33.94 14.26
N PRO A 438 7.87 -34.05 15.36
CA PRO A 438 7.43 -33.65 16.70
C PRO A 438 7.08 -32.17 16.87
N HIS A 439 7.61 -31.32 15.99
CA HIS A 439 7.47 -29.86 16.09
C HIS A 439 6.52 -29.26 15.03
N VAL A 440 6.03 -30.06 14.09
CA VAL A 440 5.26 -29.57 12.93
C VAL A 440 3.92 -28.96 13.34
N GLN A 441 3.22 -29.57 14.30
CA GLN A 441 1.95 -29.01 14.80
C GLN A 441 2.14 -27.65 15.46
N ALA A 442 3.25 -27.48 16.22
CA ALA A 442 3.58 -26.22 16.84
C ALA A 442 3.89 -25.14 15.77
N LEU A 443 4.69 -25.50 14.77
CA LEU A 443 5.01 -24.64 13.62
C LEU A 443 3.72 -24.24 12.86
N PHE A 444 2.85 -25.18 12.55
CA PHE A 444 1.60 -24.91 11.80
C PHE A 444 0.65 -24.01 12.57
N LYS A 445 0.49 -24.25 13.88
CA LYS A 445 -0.29 -23.37 14.74
C LYS A 445 0.24 -21.95 14.72
N GLU A 446 1.56 -21.74 14.84
CA GLU A 446 2.15 -20.42 14.85
C GLU A 446 2.07 -19.74 13.47
N LEU A 447 2.34 -20.47 12.38
CA LEU A 447 2.25 -19.94 11.01
C LEU A 447 0.81 -19.58 10.61
N GLY A 448 -0.17 -20.41 11.00
CA GLY A 448 -1.59 -20.18 10.72
C GLY A 448 -2.18 -19.00 11.50
N GLU A 449 -1.53 -18.58 12.60
CA GLU A 449 -1.95 -17.44 13.40
C GLU A 449 -1.24 -16.12 12.99
N LEU A 450 -0.30 -16.16 12.05
CA LEU A 450 0.32 -14.93 11.55
C LEU A 450 -0.72 -14.05 10.86
N ARG A 451 -0.94 -12.87 11.40
CA ARG A 451 -1.86 -11.88 10.84
C ARG A 451 -1.11 -10.66 10.34
N TYR A 452 -1.65 -10.07 9.29
CA TYR A 452 -1.09 -8.85 8.71
C TYR A 452 -2.18 -7.79 8.55
N ARG A 453 -1.73 -6.55 8.42
CA ARG A 453 -2.55 -5.40 8.04
C ARG A 453 -1.82 -4.57 6.99
N LEU A 454 -2.56 -3.75 6.27
CA LEU A 454 -1.99 -2.71 5.45
C LEU A 454 -1.83 -1.44 6.29
N LYS A 455 -0.61 -0.89 6.29
CA LYS A 455 -0.28 0.37 6.96
C LYS A 455 0.21 1.35 5.90
N ALA A 456 -0.64 2.31 5.56
CA ALA A 456 -0.44 3.15 4.40
C ALA A 456 -0.20 2.29 3.13
N GLU A 457 0.94 2.46 2.47
CA GLU A 457 1.28 1.74 1.25
C GLU A 457 2.02 0.41 1.46
N LYS A 458 2.23 -0.03 2.72
CA LYS A 458 3.03 -1.22 3.03
C LYS A 458 2.25 -2.24 3.84
N SER A 459 2.57 -3.51 3.63
CA SER A 459 2.12 -4.58 4.52
C SER A 459 2.92 -4.58 5.81
N GLU A 460 2.24 -4.75 6.94
CA GLU A 460 2.82 -4.88 8.28
C GLU A 460 2.30 -6.15 8.93
N LEU A 461 3.21 -7.03 9.36
CA LEU A 461 2.85 -8.14 10.22
C LEU A 461 2.50 -7.59 11.60
N GLU A 462 1.51 -8.17 12.28
CA GLU A 462 1.18 -7.83 13.64
C GLU A 462 2.41 -7.86 14.57
N THR A 463 2.35 -7.16 15.68
CA THR A 463 3.47 -7.15 16.62
C THR A 463 3.69 -8.55 17.24
N LYS A 464 4.95 -8.87 17.59
CA LYS A 464 5.25 -10.15 18.29
C LYS A 464 4.44 -10.26 19.58
N GLN A 465 4.18 -9.14 20.26
CA GLN A 465 3.39 -9.10 21.50
C GLN A 465 1.92 -9.48 21.27
N ASP A 466 1.27 -8.94 20.24
CA ASP A 466 -0.13 -9.27 19.91
C ASP A 466 -0.26 -10.75 19.56
N LEU A 467 0.66 -11.28 18.75
CA LEU A 467 0.72 -12.68 18.41
C LEU A 467 0.94 -13.57 19.64
N MET A 468 1.87 -13.18 20.54
CA MET A 468 2.11 -13.89 21.79
C MET A 468 0.87 -13.93 22.70
N LEU A 469 0.12 -12.83 22.80
CA LEU A 469 -1.13 -12.80 23.57
C LEU A 469 -2.15 -13.82 23.06
N ARG A 470 -2.28 -13.97 21.72
CA ARG A 470 -3.21 -14.96 21.14
C ARG A 470 -2.71 -16.39 21.25
N LEU A 471 -1.42 -16.61 21.05
CA LEU A 471 -0.83 -17.95 21.13
C LEU A 471 -0.65 -18.46 22.58
N GLY A 472 -0.62 -17.53 23.55
CA GLY A 472 -0.24 -17.82 24.95
C GLY A 472 1.25 -18.13 25.16
N ARG A 473 2.09 -17.94 24.09
CA ARG A 473 3.54 -18.20 24.09
C ARG A 473 4.22 -17.45 22.97
N SER A 474 5.55 -17.41 22.97
CA SER A 474 6.36 -16.86 21.88
C SER A 474 6.22 -17.72 20.60
N PRO A 475 6.17 -17.10 19.39
CA PRO A 475 6.07 -17.77 18.10
C PRO A 475 7.44 -18.21 17.56
N ASP A 476 8.22 -18.94 18.39
CA ASP A 476 9.62 -19.25 18.14
C ASP A 476 9.83 -20.10 16.87
N PHE A 477 8.89 -21.01 16.57
CA PHE A 477 8.93 -21.85 15.35
C PHE A 477 8.65 -21.02 14.09
N ALA A 478 7.65 -20.15 14.13
CA ALA A 478 7.33 -19.27 13.01
C ALA A 478 8.45 -18.26 12.76
N ASP A 479 9.00 -17.64 13.80
CA ASP A 479 10.10 -16.69 13.67
C ASP A 479 11.35 -17.36 13.10
N ALA A 480 11.77 -18.54 13.59
CA ALA A 480 12.89 -19.32 13.05
C ALA A 480 12.67 -19.70 11.58
N MET A 481 11.46 -20.16 11.23
CA MET A 481 11.11 -20.51 9.86
C MET A 481 11.14 -19.30 8.92
N CYS A 482 10.56 -18.17 9.32
CA CYS A 482 10.55 -16.94 8.54
C CYS A 482 11.98 -16.42 8.29
N MET A 483 12.89 -16.51 9.27
CA MET A 483 14.28 -16.08 9.12
C MET A 483 15.01 -16.83 7.99
N THR A 484 14.65 -18.09 7.69
CA THR A 484 15.24 -18.84 6.57
C THR A 484 14.95 -18.20 5.20
N PHE A 485 14.00 -17.28 5.11
CA PHE A 485 13.62 -16.56 3.89
C PHE A 485 14.23 -15.16 3.78
N ARG A 486 15.25 -14.87 4.60
CA ARG A 486 15.90 -13.55 4.60
C ARG A 486 16.48 -13.17 3.24
N ALA A 487 17.13 -14.07 2.54
CA ALA A 487 17.71 -13.80 1.24
C ALA A 487 16.61 -13.44 0.22
N GLU A 488 15.54 -14.23 0.16
CA GLU A 488 14.40 -14.00 -0.73
C GLU A 488 13.63 -12.70 -0.40
N ALA A 489 13.68 -12.27 0.85
CA ALA A 489 13.09 -11.00 1.29
C ALA A 489 13.93 -9.77 0.92
N THR A 490 15.25 -9.95 0.71
CA THR A 490 16.20 -8.85 0.45
C THR A 490 16.30 -8.52 -1.04
N TYR A 491 16.06 -9.49 -1.93
CA TYR A 491 16.15 -9.31 -3.38
C TYR A 491 14.89 -8.74 -4.04
N GLY A 492 13.88 -8.36 -3.27
CA GLY A 492 12.70 -7.62 -3.73
C GLY A 492 12.87 -6.10 -3.73
N VAL A 493 14.12 -5.61 -3.89
CA VAL A 493 14.44 -4.18 -3.94
C VAL A 493 14.66 -3.74 -5.38
#